data_3353702e437bd2f1db1be8d6f019d2b6
#
_entry.id   3353702e437bd2f1db1be8d6f019d2b6
#
_cell.length_a   1.000
_cell.length_b   1.000
_cell.length_c   1.000
_cell.angle_alpha   90.00
_cell.angle_beta   90.00
_cell.angle_gamma   90.00
#
_symmetry.space_group_name_H-M   'P 1'
#
loop_
_entity.id
_entity.type
_entity.pdbx_description
1 polymer ?
#
loop_
_entity_poly.entity_id
_entity_poly.type
_entity_poly.pdbx_seq_one_letter_code
_entity_poly.pdbx_strand_id
1 'polypeptide(L)'
;MENHDATAISAFNNQTEYHWNNKVVLITEDEEVNFFYLKTLLKKTEARIIRAKNGKEAVDIITEHQGQIDLILMDLNMPVMDGYEAMRIIKSRHPEIPIIAQTAYTLNNDRHKCLQAGFNDYISKPINRIALFRMVNENLS
;
A
#
# COMPACT_ATOMS: atom_id res chain seq x y z
N MET A 1 -20.67 34.02 5.26
CA MET A 1 -19.36 33.77 4.73
C MET A 1 -19.23 32.42 4.09
N GLU A 2 -19.73 32.35 2.93
CA GLU A 2 -19.63 31.10 2.18
C GLU A 2 -18.16 30.78 1.87
N ASN A 3 -17.30 31.76 1.80
CA ASN A 3 -15.88 31.49 1.60
C ASN A 3 -15.28 30.67 2.71
N HIS A 4 -15.76 30.90 3.93
CA HIS A 4 -15.30 30.15 5.09
C HIS A 4 -15.65 28.69 4.96
N ASP A 5 -16.90 28.42 4.64
CA ASP A 5 -17.39 27.06 4.49
C ASP A 5 -16.73 26.39 3.28
N ALA A 6 -16.59 27.11 2.18
CA ALA A 6 -15.95 26.59 1.00
C ALA A 6 -14.49 26.21 1.28
N THR A 7 -13.80 27.04 2.07
CA THR A 7 -12.42 26.75 2.43
C THR A 7 -12.32 25.49 3.29
N ALA A 8 -13.24 25.31 4.24
CA ALA A 8 -13.23 24.13 5.09
C ALA A 8 -13.49 22.86 4.27
N ILE A 9 -14.45 22.91 3.37
CA ILE A 9 -14.77 21.78 2.50
C ILE A 9 -13.59 21.49 1.59
N SER A 10 -12.99 22.51 1.03
CA SER A 10 -11.83 22.35 0.16
C SER A 10 -10.65 21.72 0.91
N ALA A 11 -10.43 22.12 2.16
CA ALA A 11 -9.36 21.55 2.97
C ALA A 11 -9.61 20.06 3.23
N PHE A 12 -10.85 19.66 3.51
CA PHE A 12 -11.19 18.27 3.64
C PHE A 12 -10.90 17.49 2.36
N ASN A 13 -11.33 18.03 1.24
CA ASN A 13 -11.14 17.36 -0.05
C ASN A 13 -9.66 17.27 -0.39
N ASN A 14 -8.89 18.30 -0.08
CA ASN A 14 -7.45 18.33 -0.37
C ASN A 14 -6.71 17.23 0.39
N GLN A 15 -7.21 16.82 1.57
CA GLN A 15 -6.61 15.72 2.32
C GLN A 15 -6.69 14.40 1.55
N THR A 16 -7.61 14.29 0.59
CA THR A 16 -7.78 13.09 -0.21
C THR A 16 -7.40 13.31 -1.66
N GLU A 17 -6.90 14.50 -2.00
CA GLU A 17 -6.54 14.84 -3.37
C GLU A 17 -5.05 14.67 -3.60
N TYR A 18 -4.65 13.43 -3.71
CA TYR A 18 -3.29 13.09 -4.09
C TYR A 18 -3.26 12.77 -5.58
N HIS A 19 -2.19 13.16 -6.23
CA HIS A 19 -2.01 12.95 -7.67
C HIS A 19 -0.75 12.13 -7.89
N TRP A 20 -0.94 10.84 -8.15
CA TRP A 20 0.15 9.89 -8.34
C TRP A 20 0.08 9.29 -9.74
N ASN A 21 -0.24 10.10 -10.73
CA ASN A 21 -0.51 9.63 -12.09
C ASN A 21 0.69 9.02 -12.79
N ASN A 22 1.90 9.28 -12.30
CA ASN A 22 3.10 8.65 -12.85
C ASN A 22 3.68 7.60 -11.90
N LYS A 23 2.91 7.16 -10.92
CA LYS A 23 3.36 6.17 -9.95
C LYS A 23 2.65 4.85 -10.16
N VAL A 24 3.34 3.76 -9.85
CA VAL A 24 2.81 2.40 -9.95
C VAL A 24 2.78 1.78 -8.57
N VAL A 25 1.60 1.34 -8.16
CA VAL A 25 1.38 0.70 -6.85
C VAL A 25 0.99 -0.75 -7.09
N LEU A 26 1.73 -1.66 -6.48
CA LEU A 26 1.41 -3.08 -6.51
C LEU A 26 0.61 -3.42 -5.26
N ILE A 27 -0.60 -3.91 -5.44
CA ILE A 27 -1.42 -4.38 -4.32
C ILE A 27 -1.37 -5.90 -4.29
N THR A 28 -0.81 -6.44 -3.22
CA THR A 28 -0.74 -7.89 -3.03
C THR A 28 -1.82 -8.29 -2.05
N GLU A 29 -2.89 -8.88 -2.57
CA GLU A 29 -4.10 -9.16 -1.80
C GLU A 29 -4.86 -10.30 -2.46
N ASP A 30 -5.15 -11.38 -1.70
CA ASP A 30 -5.86 -12.54 -2.23
C ASP A 30 -7.38 -12.41 -2.17
N GLU A 31 -7.91 -11.55 -1.30
CA GLU A 31 -9.35 -11.35 -1.16
C GLU A 31 -9.86 -10.33 -2.17
N GLU A 32 -10.86 -10.73 -2.98
CA GLU A 32 -11.41 -9.86 -4.01
C GLU A 32 -11.99 -8.59 -3.43
N VAL A 33 -12.74 -8.70 -2.33
CA VAL A 33 -13.42 -7.54 -1.74
C VAL A 33 -12.41 -6.52 -1.24
N ASN A 34 -11.37 -6.99 -0.54
CA ASN A 34 -10.37 -6.07 -0.01
C ASN A 34 -9.54 -5.44 -1.13
N PHE A 35 -9.19 -6.23 -2.15
CA PHE A 35 -8.49 -5.66 -3.30
C PHE A 35 -9.33 -4.59 -3.97
N PHE A 36 -10.61 -4.87 -4.21
CA PHE A 36 -11.49 -3.92 -4.87
C PHE A 36 -11.62 -2.63 -4.06
N TYR A 37 -11.70 -2.75 -2.74
CA TYR A 37 -11.76 -1.59 -1.87
C TYR A 37 -10.52 -0.71 -2.02
N LEU A 38 -9.34 -1.32 -1.94
CA LEU A 38 -8.08 -0.58 -2.06
C LEU A 38 -7.95 0.04 -3.44
N LYS A 39 -8.27 -0.71 -4.48
CA LYS A 39 -8.21 -0.22 -5.85
C LYS A 39 -9.13 0.99 -6.02
N THR A 40 -10.35 0.92 -5.48
CA THR A 40 -11.31 2.00 -5.59
C THR A 40 -10.80 3.27 -4.91
N LEU A 41 -10.18 3.12 -3.73
CA LEU A 41 -9.61 4.27 -3.03
C LEU A 41 -8.48 4.90 -3.83
N LEU A 42 -7.56 4.08 -4.31
CA LEU A 42 -6.34 4.58 -4.97
C LEU A 42 -6.61 5.06 -6.39
N LYS A 43 -7.71 4.62 -7.01
CA LYS A 43 -8.05 5.05 -8.36
C LYS A 43 -8.19 6.57 -8.44
N LYS A 44 -8.64 7.19 -7.38
CA LYS A 44 -8.82 8.64 -7.34
C LYS A 44 -7.51 9.41 -7.47
N THR A 45 -6.39 8.78 -7.17
CA THR A 45 -5.08 9.40 -7.27
C THR A 45 -4.47 9.27 -8.66
N GLU A 46 -5.12 8.50 -9.53
CA GLU A 46 -4.64 8.19 -10.88
C GLU A 46 -3.37 7.34 -10.91
N ALA A 47 -2.97 6.79 -9.76
CA ALA A 47 -1.87 5.83 -9.74
C ALA A 47 -2.23 4.59 -10.55
N ARG A 48 -1.24 4.03 -11.23
CA ARG A 48 -1.44 2.76 -11.93
C ARG A 48 -1.40 1.63 -10.90
N ILE A 49 -2.43 0.80 -10.92
CA ILE A 49 -2.58 -0.28 -9.96
C ILE A 49 -2.30 -1.61 -10.65
N ILE A 50 -1.41 -2.39 -10.05
CA ILE A 50 -1.15 -3.77 -10.48
C ILE A 50 -1.51 -4.66 -9.30
N ARG A 51 -2.06 -5.84 -9.58
CA ARG A 51 -2.45 -6.78 -8.54
C ARG A 51 -1.59 -8.03 -8.56
N ALA A 52 -1.19 -8.48 -7.37
CA ALA A 52 -0.71 -9.82 -7.12
C ALA A 52 -1.65 -10.51 -6.15
N LYS A 53 -1.96 -11.77 -6.38
CA LYS A 53 -2.90 -12.51 -5.54
C LYS A 53 -2.21 -13.26 -4.41
N ASN A 54 -0.90 -13.32 -4.42
CA ASN A 54 -0.12 -13.95 -3.37
C ASN A 54 1.32 -13.43 -3.44
N GLY A 55 2.13 -13.84 -2.47
CA GLY A 55 3.50 -13.37 -2.41
C GLY A 55 4.36 -13.79 -3.58
N LYS A 56 4.13 -15.00 -4.11
CA LYS A 56 4.89 -15.46 -5.26
C LYS A 56 4.61 -14.62 -6.50
N GLU A 57 3.33 -14.31 -6.74
CA GLU A 57 3.00 -13.42 -7.85
C GLU A 57 3.64 -12.06 -7.69
N ALA A 58 3.68 -11.53 -6.45
CA ALA A 58 4.33 -10.24 -6.20
C ALA A 58 5.80 -10.28 -6.58
N VAL A 59 6.51 -11.33 -6.17
CA VAL A 59 7.92 -11.50 -6.52
C VAL A 59 8.10 -11.57 -8.04
N ASP A 60 7.25 -12.33 -8.71
CA ASP A 60 7.31 -12.48 -10.17
C ASP A 60 7.05 -11.15 -10.88
N ILE A 61 6.07 -10.38 -10.42
CA ILE A 61 5.75 -9.08 -11.00
C ILE A 61 6.92 -8.11 -10.83
N ILE A 62 7.52 -8.08 -9.65
CA ILE A 62 8.68 -7.20 -9.41
C ILE A 62 9.83 -7.58 -10.33
N THR A 63 10.06 -8.88 -10.53
CA THR A 63 11.11 -9.36 -11.41
C THR A 63 10.85 -8.95 -12.86
N GLU A 64 9.61 -9.11 -13.33
CA GLU A 64 9.25 -8.75 -14.70
C GLU A 64 9.36 -7.25 -14.97
N HIS A 65 8.98 -6.43 -13.98
CA HIS A 65 8.99 -4.98 -14.13
C HIS A 65 10.34 -4.37 -13.74
N GLN A 66 11.29 -5.20 -13.31
CA GLN A 66 12.66 -4.78 -13.00
C GLN A 66 12.70 -3.57 -12.05
N GLY A 67 11.85 -3.61 -11.04
CA GLY A 67 11.84 -2.55 -10.05
C GLY A 67 11.11 -1.28 -10.44
N GLN A 68 10.36 -1.30 -11.52
CA GLN A 68 9.56 -0.12 -11.92
C GLN A 68 8.23 -0.07 -11.18
N ILE A 69 8.23 -0.50 -9.95
CA ILE A 69 7.12 -0.40 -9.03
C ILE A 69 7.52 0.59 -7.96
N ASP A 70 6.66 1.55 -7.68
CA ASP A 70 6.99 2.63 -6.77
C ASP A 70 6.64 2.33 -5.32
N LEU A 71 5.69 1.43 -5.09
CA LEU A 71 5.27 1.09 -3.74
C LEU A 71 4.47 -0.21 -3.77
N ILE A 72 4.60 -1.00 -2.71
CA ILE A 72 3.85 -2.26 -2.56
C ILE A 72 3.01 -2.20 -1.29
N LEU A 73 1.73 -2.53 -1.43
CA LEU A 73 0.86 -2.84 -0.30
C LEU A 73 0.81 -4.36 -0.18
N MET A 74 1.29 -4.90 0.93
CA MET A 74 1.51 -6.32 1.09
C MET A 74 0.68 -6.90 2.23
N ASP A 75 -0.32 -7.71 1.89
CA ASP A 75 -1.04 -8.48 2.90
C ASP A 75 -0.09 -9.50 3.53
N LEU A 76 -0.14 -9.62 4.83
CA LEU A 76 0.74 -10.57 5.53
C LEU A 76 0.23 -11.99 5.47
N ASN A 77 -1.09 -12.19 5.38
CA ASN A 77 -1.71 -13.50 5.47
C ASN A 77 -2.26 -13.94 4.11
N MET A 78 -1.41 -14.59 3.33
CA MET A 78 -1.77 -15.05 2.01
C MET A 78 -1.34 -16.50 1.82
N PRO A 79 -2.04 -17.25 0.94
CA PRO A 79 -1.62 -18.61 0.60
C PRO A 79 -0.36 -18.60 -0.26
N VAL A 80 0.23 -19.77 -0.44
CA VAL A 80 1.40 -20.05 -1.29
C VAL A 80 2.67 -19.43 -0.73
N MET A 81 2.74 -18.12 -0.61
CA MET A 81 3.87 -17.42 -0.02
C MET A 81 3.32 -16.23 0.75
N ASP A 82 3.60 -16.17 2.05
CA ASP A 82 3.09 -15.09 2.87
C ASP A 82 3.85 -13.79 2.62
N GLY A 83 3.32 -12.70 3.21
CA GLY A 83 3.88 -11.38 2.97
C GLY A 83 5.27 -11.17 3.52
N TYR A 84 5.62 -11.84 4.61
CA TYR A 84 6.97 -11.71 5.19
C TYR A 84 8.01 -12.30 4.25
N GLU A 85 7.75 -13.49 3.73
CA GLU A 85 8.69 -14.14 2.81
C GLU A 85 8.84 -13.34 1.53
N ALA A 86 7.71 -12.91 0.95
CA ALA A 86 7.73 -12.11 -0.27
C ALA A 86 8.53 -10.82 -0.05
N MET A 87 8.31 -10.15 1.07
CA MET A 87 9.02 -8.92 1.40
C MET A 87 10.52 -9.15 1.47
N ARG A 88 10.95 -10.22 2.13
CA ARG A 88 12.39 -10.50 2.24
C ARG A 88 13.03 -10.71 0.87
N ILE A 89 12.36 -11.44 0.00
CA ILE A 89 12.86 -11.69 -1.36
C ILE A 89 12.94 -10.39 -2.14
N ILE A 90 11.87 -9.61 -2.12
CA ILE A 90 11.81 -8.35 -2.87
C ILE A 90 12.87 -7.38 -2.36
N LYS A 91 12.98 -7.21 -1.04
CA LYS A 91 13.95 -6.28 -0.47
C LYS A 91 15.40 -6.70 -0.74
N SER A 92 15.66 -7.99 -0.90
CA SER A 92 17.00 -8.45 -1.21
C SER A 92 17.44 -8.03 -2.61
N ARG A 93 16.48 -7.84 -3.51
CA ARG A 93 16.75 -7.46 -4.92
C ARG A 93 16.53 -5.98 -5.15
N HIS A 94 15.54 -5.40 -4.50
CA HIS A 94 15.13 -4.02 -4.71
C HIS A 94 14.87 -3.36 -3.35
N PRO A 95 15.93 -3.09 -2.57
CA PRO A 95 15.76 -2.50 -1.24
C PRO A 95 15.15 -1.11 -1.26
N GLU A 96 15.16 -0.45 -2.41
CA GLU A 96 14.63 0.91 -2.53
C GLU A 96 13.10 0.95 -2.61
N ILE A 97 12.43 -0.18 -2.94
CA ILE A 97 10.97 -0.17 -3.08
C ILE A 97 10.32 -0.20 -1.69
N PRO A 98 9.53 0.79 -1.33
CA PRO A 98 8.83 0.76 -0.04
C PRO A 98 7.72 -0.27 -0.05
N ILE A 99 7.65 -1.05 1.02
CA ILE A 99 6.62 -2.07 1.19
C ILE A 99 5.88 -1.79 2.49
N ILE A 100 4.57 -1.57 2.37
CA ILE A 100 3.70 -1.33 3.51
C ILE A 100 2.95 -2.61 3.81
N ALA A 101 3.12 -3.14 5.02
CA ALA A 101 2.41 -4.33 5.46
C ALA A 101 0.97 -4.00 5.80
N GLN A 102 0.03 -4.88 5.44
CA GLN A 102 -1.35 -4.76 5.89
C GLN A 102 -1.78 -6.07 6.53
N THR A 103 -2.50 -5.97 7.64
CA THR A 103 -2.88 -7.15 8.40
C THR A 103 -4.19 -6.93 9.15
N ALA A 104 -4.91 -8.02 9.37
CA ALA A 104 -6.13 -8.01 10.19
C ALA A 104 -5.80 -8.06 11.69
N TYR A 105 -4.59 -8.44 12.03
CA TYR A 105 -4.20 -8.58 13.43
C TYR A 105 -3.71 -7.25 13.99
N THR A 106 -4.18 -6.92 15.19
CA THR A 106 -3.85 -5.65 15.85
C THR A 106 -3.28 -5.89 17.23
N LEU A 107 -2.40 -6.88 17.34
CA LEU A 107 -1.69 -7.12 18.59
C LEU A 107 -0.68 -6.00 18.83
N ASN A 108 -0.39 -5.75 20.10
CA ASN A 108 0.39 -4.59 20.51
C ASN A 108 1.76 -4.48 19.84
N ASN A 109 2.34 -5.59 19.43
CA ASN A 109 3.69 -5.60 18.87
C ASN A 109 3.74 -5.79 17.36
N ASP A 110 2.59 -5.84 16.68
CA ASP A 110 2.57 -6.14 15.26
C ASP A 110 3.29 -5.09 14.42
N ARG A 111 3.08 -3.82 14.73
CA ARG A 111 3.77 -2.76 14.02
C ARG A 111 5.27 -2.87 14.21
N HIS A 112 5.72 -3.08 15.44
CA HIS A 112 7.14 -3.20 15.75
C HIS A 112 7.76 -4.40 15.04
N LYS A 113 7.07 -5.55 15.05
CA LYS A 113 7.54 -6.76 14.37
C LYS A 113 7.68 -6.52 12.88
N CYS A 114 6.70 -5.86 12.25
CA CYS A 114 6.76 -5.58 10.82
C CYS A 114 7.94 -4.67 10.49
N LEU A 115 8.13 -3.61 11.24
CA LEU A 115 9.23 -2.68 10.98
C LEU A 115 10.58 -3.34 11.21
N GLN A 116 10.71 -4.15 12.24
CA GLN A 116 11.95 -4.89 12.48
C GLN A 116 12.24 -5.92 11.43
N ALA A 117 11.19 -6.53 10.85
CA ALA A 117 11.35 -7.52 9.80
C ALA A 117 11.83 -6.92 8.48
N GLY A 118 11.60 -5.62 8.27
CA GLY A 118 12.05 -4.94 7.07
C GLY A 118 10.99 -4.17 6.31
N PHE A 119 9.73 -4.19 6.76
CA PHE A 119 8.68 -3.39 6.14
C PHE A 119 8.92 -1.90 6.40
N ASN A 120 8.54 -1.07 5.44
CA ASN A 120 8.70 0.36 5.58
C ASN A 120 7.63 0.97 6.47
N ASP A 121 6.45 0.36 6.48
CA ASP A 121 5.35 0.84 7.30
C ASP A 121 4.33 -0.28 7.48
N TYR A 122 3.27 0.00 8.22
CA TYR A 122 2.29 -0.99 8.63
C TYR A 122 0.92 -0.34 8.76
N ILE A 123 -0.11 -0.99 8.25
CA ILE A 123 -1.48 -0.52 8.40
C ILE A 123 -2.38 -1.70 8.75
N SER A 124 -3.30 -1.51 9.69
CA SER A 124 -4.21 -2.56 10.12
C SER A 124 -5.54 -2.47 9.39
N LYS A 125 -6.17 -3.63 9.20
CA LYS A 125 -7.51 -3.72 8.64
C LYS A 125 -8.54 -3.55 9.75
N PRO A 126 -9.66 -2.92 9.49
CA PRO A 126 -10.10 -2.34 8.24
C PRO A 126 -9.32 -1.08 7.91
N ILE A 127 -8.99 -0.92 6.63
CA ILE A 127 -8.10 0.15 6.20
C ILE A 127 -8.80 1.50 6.32
N ASN A 128 -8.20 2.40 7.08
CA ASN A 128 -8.67 3.79 7.19
C ASN A 128 -8.15 4.56 5.98
N ARG A 129 -9.06 5.19 5.26
CA ARG A 129 -8.73 5.89 4.02
C ARG A 129 -7.68 6.99 4.22
N ILE A 130 -7.88 7.82 5.23
CA ILE A 130 -6.99 8.96 5.48
C ILE A 130 -5.60 8.46 5.85
N ALA A 131 -5.52 7.44 6.71
CA ALA A 131 -4.25 6.87 7.11
C ALA A 131 -3.54 6.24 5.91
N LEU A 132 -4.28 5.55 5.06
CA LEU A 132 -3.71 4.91 3.88
C LEU A 132 -3.08 5.95 2.94
N PHE A 133 -3.84 6.99 2.60
CA PHE A 133 -3.34 8.02 1.69
C PHE A 133 -2.10 8.72 2.24
N ARG A 134 -2.13 9.06 3.52
CA ARG A 134 -0.98 9.73 4.14
C ARG A 134 0.24 8.82 4.11
N MET A 135 0.08 7.56 4.48
CA MET A 135 1.17 6.61 4.55
C MET A 135 1.77 6.33 3.17
N VAL A 136 0.92 6.14 2.18
CA VAL A 136 1.40 5.93 0.80
C VAL A 136 2.15 7.17 0.32
N ASN A 137 1.59 8.35 0.56
CA ASN A 137 2.23 9.58 0.13
C ASN A 137 3.60 9.77 0.77
N GLU A 138 3.73 9.47 2.04
CA GLU A 138 5.01 9.59 2.75
C GLU A 138 6.06 8.64 2.19
N ASN A 139 5.64 7.51 1.66
CA ASN A 139 6.56 6.49 1.16
C ASN A 139 6.83 6.59 -0.34
N LEU A 140 6.10 7.42 -1.06
CA LEU A 140 6.30 7.58 -2.51
C LEU A 140 7.35 8.60 -2.88
N SER A 141 7.82 9.38 -1.95
CA SER A 141 8.80 10.45 -2.26
C SER A 141 10.24 9.99 -2.35
#